data_e472f93d7d71f26dc41c18ce1ccf2f3f
#
_entry.id   e472f93d7d71f26dc41c18ce1ccf2f3f
#
_cell.length_a   1.000
_cell.length_b   1.000
_cell.length_c   1.000
_cell.angle_alpha   90.00
_cell.angle_beta   90.00
_cell.angle_gamma   90.00
#
_symmetry.space_group_name_H-M   'P 1'
#
loop_
_entity.id
_entity.type
_entity.pdbx_description
1 polymer ?
#
loop_
_entity_poly.entity_id
_entity_poly.type
_entity_poly.pdbx_seq_one_letter_code
_entity_poly.pdbx_strand_id
1 'polypeptide(L)'
;MIFDVMKKIYILFLFVLCASLEMLSQEIFEYHKSSLYSIMLKHDNQEFCEELVNCFNKIPIPDKFNNHNLPIRVFKAGVIEDSDTTEANQKTHIDALLKQNAIGRRLVAKWFNYSKDGTFNPNLILERGYYNVSADDIALSMRKISTQEGILYAAGEDLIGHTYVLVNDICYGDKRSRKEERMSAVIALGAVPGVGMLAQAGAGVLAHNYSGFNVTVTSYLYRLNWNEETANGFYNLYWTVTPDAEKKTAFNKDKELFTLEYIGHYTVHSENANLKGVNDRESQVRKVCTRAIDKAIAKLQKQYPQFRVRTQLSTVSPITAKIGLREDVTENSLYEVLVVQEKDGRTTYKRVATIRPKKNAIWDNRYLAEFEDDYNHSISSTEFELVSGSIPYEGVLIREIDK
;
A
#
# COMPACT_ATOMS: atom_id res chain seq x y z
N MET A 1 20.14 -55.45 -24.31
CA MET A 1 18.71 -55.10 -24.11
C MET A 1 18.45 -54.55 -22.71
N ILE A 2 18.79 -55.24 -21.60
CA ILE A 2 18.56 -54.75 -20.23
C ILE A 2 19.40 -53.49 -19.91
N PHE A 3 20.66 -53.43 -20.36
CA PHE A 3 21.56 -52.29 -20.14
C PHE A 3 21.10 -51.00 -20.88
N ASP A 4 20.47 -51.10 -22.04
CA ASP A 4 19.93 -49.94 -22.78
C ASP A 4 18.63 -49.41 -22.16
N VAL A 5 17.83 -50.28 -21.56
CA VAL A 5 16.61 -49.88 -20.85
C VAL A 5 16.97 -49.15 -19.56
N MET A 6 17.96 -49.66 -18.82
CA MET A 6 18.45 -48.98 -17.60
C MET A 6 19.08 -47.63 -17.92
N LYS A 7 19.84 -47.49 -19.02
CA LYS A 7 20.41 -46.22 -19.46
C LYS A 7 19.31 -45.16 -19.80
N LYS A 8 18.26 -45.61 -20.48
CA LYS A 8 17.12 -44.74 -20.82
C LYS A 8 16.33 -44.33 -19.60
N ILE A 9 16.17 -45.23 -18.61
CA ILE A 9 15.50 -44.88 -17.32
C ILE A 9 16.35 -43.90 -16.51
N TYR A 10 17.69 -44.05 -16.50
CA TYR A 10 18.58 -43.14 -15.81
C TYR A 10 18.60 -41.76 -16.44
N ILE A 11 18.57 -41.65 -17.77
CA ILE A 11 18.48 -40.39 -18.51
C ILE A 11 17.13 -39.71 -18.26
N LEU A 12 16.03 -40.50 -18.25
CA LEU A 12 14.70 -39.97 -17.94
C LEU A 12 14.60 -39.47 -16.50
N PHE A 13 15.22 -40.20 -15.54
CA PHE A 13 15.27 -39.78 -14.14
C PHE A 13 16.11 -38.52 -13.91
N LEU A 14 17.23 -38.38 -14.64
CA LEU A 14 18.06 -37.16 -14.64
C LEU A 14 17.30 -35.97 -15.24
N PHE A 15 16.53 -36.20 -16.30
CA PHE A 15 15.71 -35.16 -16.94
C PHE A 15 14.55 -34.70 -16.06
N VAL A 16 13.90 -35.64 -15.35
CA VAL A 16 12.85 -35.32 -14.34
C VAL A 16 13.45 -34.63 -13.13
N LEU A 17 14.66 -34.99 -12.69
CA LEU A 17 15.38 -34.33 -11.59
C LEU A 17 15.82 -32.91 -11.99
N CYS A 18 16.30 -32.69 -13.22
CA CYS A 18 16.61 -31.36 -13.71
C CYS A 18 15.35 -30.51 -13.91
N ALA A 19 14.26 -31.07 -14.42
CA ALA A 19 12.99 -30.36 -14.54
C ALA A 19 12.35 -30.04 -13.19
N SER A 20 12.55 -30.88 -12.16
CA SER A 20 12.11 -30.55 -10.79
C SER A 20 13.02 -29.56 -10.08
N LEU A 21 14.28 -29.42 -10.49
CA LEU A 21 15.19 -28.37 -10.03
C LEU A 21 14.88 -27.01 -10.72
N GLU A 22 14.39 -27.04 -11.94
CA GLU A 22 13.91 -25.81 -12.62
C GLU A 22 12.51 -25.38 -12.14
N MET A 23 11.73 -26.29 -11.54
CA MET A 23 10.46 -25.94 -10.85
C MET A 23 10.64 -25.51 -9.39
N LEU A 24 11.83 -25.52 -8.82
CA LEU A 24 12.26 -24.61 -7.78
C LEU A 24 12.53 -23.25 -8.43
N SER A 25 11.54 -22.81 -9.26
CA SER A 25 11.51 -21.48 -9.82
C SER A 25 11.61 -20.53 -8.63
N GLN A 26 12.64 -19.73 -8.67
CA GLN A 26 12.75 -18.44 -8.07
C GLN A 26 11.38 -17.99 -7.55
N GLU A 27 11.07 -18.28 -6.27
CA GLU A 27 10.20 -17.39 -5.53
C GLU A 27 10.88 -16.04 -5.68
N ILE A 28 10.33 -15.20 -6.55
CA ILE A 28 10.70 -13.81 -6.68
C ILE A 28 10.36 -13.25 -5.30
N PHE A 29 11.38 -13.15 -4.44
CA PHE A 29 11.22 -12.58 -3.12
C PHE A 29 10.76 -11.14 -3.32
N GLU A 30 9.47 -10.91 -3.10
CA GLU A 30 8.90 -9.57 -3.20
C GLU A 30 9.49 -8.73 -2.07
N TYR A 31 10.28 -7.71 -2.44
CA TYR A 31 10.88 -6.78 -1.50
C TYR A 31 9.81 -5.85 -0.90
N HIS A 32 9.43 -6.08 0.36
CA HIS A 32 8.46 -5.28 1.08
C HIS A 32 9.11 -4.61 2.30
N LYS A 33 9.70 -3.44 2.10
CA LYS A 33 10.29 -2.70 3.22
C LYS A 33 9.25 -2.07 4.15
N SER A 34 8.09 -1.69 3.64
CA SER A 34 7.08 -0.96 4.40
C SER A 34 5.89 -1.85 4.76
N SER A 35 5.37 -1.66 5.95
CA SER A 35 4.16 -2.30 6.44
C SER A 35 3.02 -1.30 6.51
N LEU A 36 1.80 -1.71 6.14
CA LEU A 36 0.65 -0.84 6.10
C LEU A 36 -0.52 -1.41 6.93
N TYR A 37 -1.09 -0.57 7.78
CA TYR A 37 -2.37 -0.77 8.43
C TYR A 37 -3.37 0.26 7.90
N SER A 38 -4.49 -0.21 7.33
CA SER A 38 -5.50 0.65 6.73
C SER A 38 -6.76 0.66 7.59
N ILE A 39 -7.20 1.86 7.95
CA ILE A 39 -8.37 2.16 8.80
C ILE A 39 -9.40 2.92 7.98
N MET A 40 -10.68 2.70 8.24
CA MET A 40 -11.79 3.52 7.75
C MET A 40 -12.45 4.26 8.91
N LEU A 41 -12.75 5.54 8.70
CA LEU A 41 -13.66 6.31 9.56
C LEU A 41 -15.10 6.07 9.09
N LYS A 42 -15.95 5.56 9.99
CA LYS A 42 -17.37 5.31 9.74
C LYS A 42 -18.21 6.51 10.21
N HIS A 43 -18.99 7.06 9.29
CA HIS A 43 -19.96 8.12 9.55
C HIS A 43 -21.36 7.50 9.63
N ASP A 44 -21.93 7.39 10.83
CA ASP A 44 -23.21 6.71 11.05
C ASP A 44 -24.40 7.36 10.30
N ASN A 45 -24.31 8.65 9.99
CA ASN A 45 -25.35 9.41 9.28
C ASN A 45 -25.20 9.39 7.73
N GLN A 46 -24.19 8.68 7.22
CA GLN A 46 -23.93 8.64 5.79
C GLN A 46 -24.79 7.57 5.12
N GLU A 47 -25.36 7.93 3.97
CA GLU A 47 -26.03 6.97 3.09
C GLU A 47 -25.05 5.85 2.67
N PHE A 48 -25.50 4.59 2.62
CA PHE A 48 -24.69 3.41 2.29
C PHE A 48 -23.51 3.11 3.23
N CYS A 49 -23.59 3.60 4.46
CA CYS A 49 -22.53 3.42 5.44
C CYS A 49 -22.13 1.95 5.65
N GLU A 50 -23.09 1.03 5.77
CA GLU A 50 -22.84 -0.40 5.96
C GLU A 50 -22.22 -1.04 4.72
N GLU A 51 -22.67 -0.67 3.51
CA GLU A 51 -22.05 -1.14 2.27
C GLU A 51 -20.59 -0.67 2.15
N LEU A 52 -20.32 0.59 2.52
CA LEU A 52 -18.94 1.12 2.54
C LEU A 52 -18.06 0.35 3.51
N VAL A 53 -18.56 0.04 4.72
CA VAL A 53 -17.84 -0.77 5.71
C VAL A 53 -17.56 -2.17 5.18
N ASN A 54 -18.57 -2.83 4.60
CA ASN A 54 -18.43 -4.15 4.01
C ASN A 54 -17.44 -4.16 2.84
N CYS A 55 -17.50 -3.14 1.99
CA CYS A 55 -16.56 -2.96 0.89
C CYS A 55 -15.14 -2.74 1.40
N PHE A 56 -14.95 -1.82 2.35
CA PHE A 56 -13.63 -1.50 2.90
C PHE A 56 -12.94 -2.70 3.54
N ASN A 57 -13.68 -3.51 4.28
CA ASN A 57 -13.14 -4.72 4.91
C ASN A 57 -12.63 -5.75 3.88
N LYS A 58 -13.15 -5.73 2.66
CA LYS A 58 -12.74 -6.60 1.55
C LYS A 58 -11.59 -6.02 0.71
N ILE A 59 -11.22 -4.74 0.92
CA ILE A 59 -10.09 -4.11 0.19
C ILE A 59 -8.78 -4.69 0.71
N PRO A 60 -7.97 -5.33 -0.14
CA PRO A 60 -6.66 -5.83 0.25
C PRO A 60 -5.67 -4.69 0.44
N ILE A 61 -4.65 -4.92 1.25
CA ILE A 61 -3.47 -4.06 1.27
C ILE A 61 -2.75 -4.21 -0.08
N PRO A 62 -2.27 -3.12 -0.71
CA PRO A 62 -1.49 -3.22 -1.94
C PRO A 62 -0.26 -4.11 -1.76
N ASP A 63 0.04 -4.96 -2.75
CA ASP A 63 1.06 -6.01 -2.69
C ASP A 63 2.47 -5.49 -2.37
N LYS A 64 2.75 -4.22 -2.66
CA LYS A 64 4.00 -3.52 -2.33
C LYS A 64 4.21 -3.24 -0.84
N PHE A 65 3.24 -3.55 0.01
CA PHE A 65 3.32 -3.40 1.46
C PHE A 65 3.12 -4.73 2.17
N ASN A 66 3.82 -4.94 3.26
CA ASN A 66 3.46 -5.97 4.22
C ASN A 66 2.10 -5.66 4.85
N ASN A 67 1.20 -6.64 4.87
CA ASN A 67 -0.08 -6.49 5.54
C ASN A 67 0.10 -6.46 7.06
N HIS A 68 -0.07 -5.27 7.64
CA HIS A 68 -0.01 -5.08 9.09
C HIS A 68 -1.37 -4.71 9.69
N ASN A 69 -2.48 -5.06 9.02
CA ASN A 69 -3.82 -4.79 9.53
C ASN A 69 -4.04 -5.43 10.90
N LEU A 70 -4.59 -4.65 11.81
CA LEU A 70 -5.12 -5.13 13.07
C LEU A 70 -6.54 -5.69 12.85
N PRO A 71 -7.08 -6.49 13.80
CA PRO A 71 -8.42 -7.05 13.69
C PRO A 71 -9.52 -6.00 13.50
N ILE A 72 -9.36 -4.82 14.13
CA ILE A 72 -10.31 -3.70 14.02
C ILE A 72 -9.78 -2.74 12.96
N ARG A 73 -10.54 -2.56 11.90
CA ARG A 73 -10.19 -1.67 10.77
C ARG A 73 -11.16 -0.50 10.59
N VAL A 74 -12.31 -0.53 11.27
CA VAL A 74 -13.35 0.50 11.14
C VAL A 74 -13.56 1.15 12.51
N PHE A 75 -13.45 2.47 12.56
CA PHE A 75 -13.66 3.26 13.75
C PHE A 75 -14.76 4.29 13.50
N LYS A 76 -15.61 4.54 14.50
CA LYS A 76 -16.59 5.61 14.39
C LYS A 76 -15.86 6.94 14.30
N ALA A 77 -16.13 7.70 13.24
CA ALA A 77 -15.84 9.12 13.21
C ALA A 77 -16.75 9.74 14.28
N GLY A 78 -16.20 10.47 15.25
CA GLY A 78 -17.04 11.20 16.19
C GLY A 78 -17.95 12.18 15.46
N VAL A 79 -18.96 12.71 16.14
CA VAL A 79 -19.79 13.80 15.61
C VAL A 79 -18.88 15.03 15.52
N ILE A 80 -18.45 15.37 14.32
CA ILE A 80 -17.82 16.68 14.04
C ILE A 80 -18.99 17.60 13.70
N GLU A 81 -19.24 18.59 14.52
CA GLU A 81 -20.23 19.62 14.20
C GLU A 81 -19.82 20.34 12.91
N ASP A 82 -20.77 20.67 12.05
CA ASP A 82 -20.53 21.29 10.72
C ASP A 82 -19.63 22.54 10.74
N SER A 83 -19.51 23.20 11.89
CA SER A 83 -18.60 24.34 12.10
C SER A 83 -17.12 23.97 12.21
N ASP A 84 -16.78 22.69 12.43
CA ASP A 84 -15.43 22.21 12.80
C ASP A 84 -14.74 21.39 11.71
N THR A 85 -15.17 21.48 10.46
CA THR A 85 -14.63 20.71 9.32
C THR A 85 -13.27 21.20 8.82
N THR A 86 -12.54 22.00 9.59
CA THR A 86 -11.17 22.39 9.21
C THR A 86 -10.24 21.17 9.27
N GLU A 87 -9.27 21.11 8.36
CA GLU A 87 -8.24 20.06 8.30
C GLU A 87 -7.56 19.86 9.68
N ALA A 88 -7.26 20.94 10.40
CA ALA A 88 -6.63 20.91 11.71
C ALA A 88 -7.51 20.20 12.75
N ASN A 89 -8.81 20.40 12.73
CA ASN A 89 -9.75 19.80 13.67
C ASN A 89 -9.95 18.30 13.36
N GLN A 90 -10.03 17.93 12.09
CA GLN A 90 -10.10 16.53 11.66
C GLN A 90 -8.83 15.77 12.07
N LYS A 91 -7.64 16.35 11.83
CA LYS A 91 -6.37 15.77 12.29
C LYS A 91 -6.37 15.55 13.81
N THR A 92 -6.75 16.58 14.59
CA THR A 92 -6.80 16.49 16.06
C THR A 92 -7.73 15.37 16.52
N HIS A 93 -8.88 15.23 15.87
CA HIS A 93 -9.82 14.17 16.16
C HIS A 93 -9.24 12.77 15.85
N ILE A 94 -8.59 12.61 14.69
CA ILE A 94 -7.92 11.36 14.31
C ILE A 94 -6.79 11.04 15.29
N ASP A 95 -5.96 11.99 15.67
CA ASP A 95 -4.89 11.81 16.66
C ASP A 95 -5.45 11.28 17.99
N ALA A 96 -6.54 11.88 18.48
CA ALA A 96 -7.21 11.44 19.70
C ALA A 96 -7.77 10.00 19.56
N LEU A 97 -8.39 9.68 18.44
CA LEU A 97 -8.92 8.35 18.13
C LEU A 97 -7.80 7.29 18.11
N LEU A 98 -6.68 7.57 17.44
CA LEU A 98 -5.54 6.67 17.36
C LEU A 98 -4.90 6.43 18.74
N LYS A 99 -4.76 7.48 19.53
CA LYS A 99 -4.22 7.41 20.91
C LYS A 99 -5.17 6.67 21.86
N GLN A 100 -6.47 6.99 21.84
CA GLN A 100 -7.47 6.34 22.70
C GLN A 100 -7.52 4.83 22.47
N ASN A 101 -7.40 4.39 21.20
CA ASN A 101 -7.39 2.99 20.79
C ASN A 101 -6.01 2.34 20.92
N ALA A 102 -4.99 3.06 21.40
CA ALA A 102 -3.61 2.60 21.57
C ALA A 102 -3.07 1.92 20.30
N ILE A 103 -3.28 2.53 19.13
CA ILE A 103 -2.94 1.91 17.84
C ILE A 103 -1.45 1.65 17.73
N GLY A 104 -0.58 2.59 18.12
CA GLY A 104 0.88 2.38 18.10
C GLY A 104 1.30 1.14 18.91
N ARG A 105 0.81 0.99 20.15
CA ARG A 105 1.07 -0.18 20.98
C ARG A 105 0.58 -1.48 20.35
N ARG A 106 -0.60 -1.47 19.72
CA ARG A 106 -1.15 -2.67 19.04
C ARG A 106 -0.33 -3.07 17.81
N LEU A 107 0.24 -2.10 17.09
CA LEU A 107 1.14 -2.37 15.98
C LEU A 107 2.42 -3.04 16.48
N VAL A 108 3.01 -2.53 17.56
CA VAL A 108 4.17 -3.15 18.21
C VAL A 108 3.84 -4.53 18.76
N ALA A 109 2.67 -4.70 19.40
CA ALA A 109 2.18 -6.00 19.85
C ALA A 109 2.13 -7.04 18.70
N LYS A 110 1.70 -6.62 17.51
CA LYS A 110 1.67 -7.49 16.33
C LYS A 110 3.08 -7.81 15.83
N TRP A 111 3.99 -6.83 15.79
CA TRP A 111 5.37 -7.04 15.37
C TRP A 111 6.08 -8.11 16.20
N PHE A 112 5.84 -8.09 17.52
CA PHE A 112 6.44 -9.00 18.47
C PHE A 112 5.53 -10.17 18.87
N ASN A 113 4.52 -10.49 18.08
CA ASN A 113 3.59 -11.62 18.32
C ASN A 113 3.12 -11.71 19.77
N TYR A 114 2.68 -10.57 20.34
CA TYR A 114 2.24 -10.48 21.73
C TYR A 114 1.13 -11.48 22.04
N SER A 115 1.38 -12.35 23.00
CA SER A 115 0.51 -13.46 23.37
C SER A 115 -0.50 -13.10 24.46
N LYS A 116 -1.45 -13.99 24.70
CA LYS A 116 -2.46 -13.81 25.74
C LYS A 116 -1.88 -13.87 27.16
N ASP A 117 -0.78 -14.54 27.38
CA ASP A 117 -0.06 -14.63 28.66
C ASP A 117 0.91 -13.46 28.91
N GLY A 118 1.10 -12.61 27.93
CA GLY A 118 1.89 -11.38 28.03
C GLY A 118 3.32 -11.52 27.54
N THR A 119 3.65 -12.62 26.86
CA THR A 119 4.99 -12.84 26.29
C THR A 119 5.10 -12.30 24.88
N PHE A 120 6.34 -12.04 24.46
CA PHE A 120 6.70 -11.59 23.13
C PHE A 120 7.65 -12.57 22.45
N ASN A 121 7.64 -12.59 21.12
CA ASN A 121 8.65 -13.27 20.32
C ASN A 121 8.96 -12.49 19.04
N PRO A 122 10.18 -12.57 18.47
CA PRO A 122 10.60 -11.80 17.31
C PRO A 122 10.31 -12.49 15.97
N ASN A 123 9.55 -13.57 15.92
CA ASN A 123 9.40 -14.39 14.71
C ASN A 123 8.94 -13.59 13.49
N LEU A 124 7.96 -12.69 13.64
CA LEU A 124 7.50 -11.86 12.53
C LEU A 124 8.58 -10.87 12.06
N ILE A 125 9.41 -10.37 12.97
CA ILE A 125 10.54 -9.49 12.64
C ILE A 125 11.57 -10.26 11.83
N LEU A 126 11.93 -11.46 12.26
CA LEU A 126 12.89 -12.33 11.58
C LEU A 126 12.36 -12.73 10.19
N GLU A 127 11.09 -13.14 10.09
CA GLU A 127 10.44 -13.48 8.83
C GLU A 127 10.52 -12.32 7.83
N ARG A 128 10.05 -11.13 8.21
CA ARG A 128 10.07 -9.95 7.33
C ARG A 128 11.48 -9.42 7.10
N GLY A 129 12.37 -9.52 8.09
CA GLY A 129 13.77 -9.15 7.95
C GLY A 129 14.50 -9.99 6.92
N TYR A 130 14.18 -11.29 6.83
CA TYR A 130 14.75 -12.18 5.83
C TYR A 130 14.52 -11.70 4.39
N TYR A 131 13.33 -11.22 4.08
CA TYR A 131 13.00 -10.67 2.76
C TYR A 131 13.62 -9.29 2.49
N ASN A 132 14.10 -8.60 3.53
CA ASN A 132 14.69 -7.28 3.40
C ASN A 132 16.22 -7.30 3.23
N VAL A 133 16.84 -8.44 3.50
CA VAL A 133 18.29 -8.65 3.32
C VAL A 133 18.56 -8.98 1.86
N SER A 134 19.55 -8.32 1.25
CA SER A 134 19.91 -8.60 -0.16
C SER A 134 20.43 -10.04 -0.31
N ALA A 135 20.33 -10.60 -1.53
CA ALA A 135 20.86 -11.92 -1.83
C ALA A 135 22.37 -12.03 -1.51
N ASP A 136 23.12 -10.94 -1.66
CA ASP A 136 24.54 -10.86 -1.36
C ASP A 136 24.80 -10.88 0.16
N ASP A 137 23.95 -10.20 0.93
CA ASP A 137 24.01 -10.21 2.41
C ASP A 137 23.66 -11.59 2.95
N ILE A 138 22.68 -12.27 2.34
CA ILE A 138 22.34 -13.67 2.66
C ILE A 138 23.53 -14.59 2.41
N ALA A 139 24.19 -14.47 1.27
CA ALA A 139 25.38 -15.27 0.95
C ALA A 139 26.56 -14.98 1.89
N LEU A 140 26.72 -13.75 2.34
CA LEU A 140 27.73 -13.33 3.32
C LEU A 140 27.41 -13.86 4.73
N SER A 141 26.13 -13.81 5.11
CA SER A 141 25.64 -14.25 6.44
C SER A 141 25.62 -15.76 6.59
N MET A 142 25.39 -16.52 5.53
CA MET A 142 25.46 -17.99 5.53
C MET A 142 26.85 -18.53 5.92
N ARG A 143 27.90 -17.71 5.87
CA ARG A 143 29.24 -18.08 6.30
C ARG A 143 29.46 -17.98 7.82
N LYS A 144 28.55 -17.29 8.57
CA LYS A 144 28.64 -17.14 10.03
C LYS A 144 27.25 -17.19 10.66
N ILE A 145 26.81 -18.36 11.09
CA ILE A 145 25.47 -18.63 11.62
C ILE A 145 25.05 -17.65 12.76
N SER A 146 25.94 -17.33 13.70
CA SER A 146 25.63 -16.40 14.80
C SER A 146 25.48 -14.94 14.39
N THR A 147 26.03 -14.55 13.23
CA THR A 147 25.93 -13.19 12.67
C THR A 147 24.66 -13.03 11.82
N GLN A 148 24.15 -14.12 11.25
CA GLN A 148 22.96 -14.14 10.42
C GLN A 148 21.70 -13.73 11.18
N GLU A 149 21.44 -14.33 12.35
CA GLU A 149 20.26 -13.96 13.16
C GLU A 149 20.33 -12.50 13.61
N GLY A 150 21.53 -12.01 13.99
CA GLY A 150 21.72 -10.61 14.36
C GLY A 150 21.45 -9.62 13.21
N ILE A 151 21.93 -9.95 12.00
CA ILE A 151 21.68 -9.12 10.78
C ILE A 151 20.19 -9.14 10.42
N LEU A 152 19.55 -10.31 10.43
CA LEU A 152 18.13 -10.46 10.14
C LEU A 152 17.28 -9.73 11.18
N TYR A 153 17.66 -9.80 12.45
CA TYR A 153 16.98 -9.09 13.52
C TYR A 153 17.08 -7.56 13.33
N ALA A 154 18.28 -7.04 13.11
CA ALA A 154 18.49 -5.61 12.89
C ALA A 154 17.77 -5.10 11.64
N ALA A 155 17.81 -5.86 10.53
CA ALA A 155 17.06 -5.53 9.32
C ALA A 155 15.54 -5.55 9.57
N GLY A 156 15.06 -6.50 10.37
CA GLY A 156 13.66 -6.60 10.75
C GLY A 156 13.21 -5.45 11.66
N GLU A 157 14.03 -5.03 12.62
CA GLU A 157 13.74 -3.89 13.48
C GLU A 157 13.62 -2.58 12.69
N ASP A 158 14.48 -2.36 11.68
CA ASP A 158 14.37 -1.19 10.79
C ASP A 158 12.99 -1.14 10.10
N LEU A 159 12.36 -2.32 9.84
CA LEU A 159 11.01 -2.39 9.26
C LEU A 159 9.92 -1.89 10.21
N ILE A 160 10.10 -2.00 11.53
CA ILE A 160 9.13 -1.51 12.52
C ILE A 160 8.94 -0.01 12.34
N GLY A 161 10.04 0.74 12.18
CA GLY A 161 10.01 2.18 11.91
C GLY A 161 9.43 2.55 10.53
N HIS A 162 9.24 1.56 9.63
CA HIS A 162 8.56 1.72 8.34
C HIS A 162 7.13 1.18 8.37
N THR A 163 6.49 1.18 9.54
CA THR A 163 5.08 0.83 9.71
C THR A 163 4.23 2.08 9.59
N TYR A 164 3.32 2.06 8.62
CA TYR A 164 2.42 3.18 8.34
C TYR A 164 0.97 2.83 8.69
N VAL A 165 0.23 3.85 9.09
CA VAL A 165 -1.22 3.79 9.30
C VAL A 165 -1.86 4.75 8.32
N LEU A 166 -2.78 4.24 7.51
CA LEU A 166 -3.58 5.02 6.58
C LEU A 166 -5.01 5.09 7.11
N VAL A 167 -5.42 6.27 7.55
CA VAL A 167 -6.79 6.52 8.00
C VAL A 167 -7.56 7.12 6.86
N ASN A 168 -8.56 6.38 6.36
CA ASN A 168 -9.37 6.78 5.22
C ASN A 168 -10.71 7.30 5.71
N ASP A 169 -10.94 8.57 5.48
CA ASP A 169 -12.24 9.20 5.59
C ASP A 169 -12.93 9.09 4.23
N ILE A 170 -13.98 8.28 4.16
CA ILE A 170 -14.67 7.94 2.91
C ILE A 170 -16.05 8.55 2.93
N CYS A 171 -16.24 9.59 2.13
CA CYS A 171 -17.53 10.25 1.92
C CYS A 171 -18.12 9.78 0.59
N TYR A 172 -19.31 9.22 0.67
CA TYR A 172 -20.07 8.79 -0.49
C TYR A 172 -21.10 9.84 -0.88
N GLY A 173 -21.22 10.10 -2.17
CA GLY A 173 -22.25 10.95 -2.73
C GLY A 173 -22.95 10.27 -3.91
N ASP A 174 -24.28 10.26 -3.92
CA ASP A 174 -25.02 9.90 -5.13
C ASP A 174 -24.80 10.97 -6.19
N LYS A 175 -24.49 10.57 -7.42
CA LYS A 175 -24.43 11.52 -8.56
C LYS A 175 -25.73 12.29 -8.77
N ARG A 176 -26.86 11.77 -8.30
CA ARG A 176 -28.14 12.47 -8.35
C ARG A 176 -28.12 13.72 -7.48
N SER A 177 -27.66 13.66 -6.26
CA SER A 177 -27.59 14.81 -5.34
C SER A 177 -26.69 15.90 -5.90
N ARG A 178 -25.52 15.55 -6.44
CA ARG A 178 -24.64 16.52 -7.12
C ARG A 178 -25.23 17.08 -8.41
N LYS A 179 -26.02 16.28 -9.14
CA LYS A 179 -26.75 16.76 -10.31
C LYS A 179 -27.79 17.79 -9.90
N GLU A 180 -28.54 17.54 -8.83
CA GLU A 180 -29.53 18.46 -8.28
C GLU A 180 -28.87 19.74 -7.76
N GLU A 181 -27.73 19.66 -7.07
CA GLU A 181 -26.93 20.82 -6.67
C GLU A 181 -26.42 21.63 -7.88
N ARG A 182 -25.86 20.97 -8.89
CA ARG A 182 -25.39 21.62 -10.12
C ARG A 182 -26.57 22.20 -10.95
N MET A 183 -27.69 21.48 -11.00
CA MET A 183 -28.91 21.97 -11.63
C MET A 183 -29.45 23.19 -10.89
N SER A 184 -29.47 23.19 -9.57
CA SER A 184 -29.87 24.32 -8.72
C SER A 184 -28.93 25.50 -8.94
N ALA A 185 -27.61 25.29 -9.01
CA ALA A 185 -26.64 26.33 -9.33
C ALA A 185 -26.82 26.92 -10.75
N VAL A 186 -27.08 26.06 -11.76
CA VAL A 186 -27.33 26.47 -13.13
C VAL A 186 -28.66 27.24 -13.24
N ILE A 187 -29.71 26.82 -12.52
CA ILE A 187 -30.99 27.51 -12.45
C ILE A 187 -30.79 28.87 -11.75
N ALA A 188 -30.01 28.94 -10.67
CA ALA A 188 -29.70 30.20 -9.99
C ALA A 188 -28.93 31.19 -10.91
N LEU A 189 -27.96 30.66 -11.70
CA LEU A 189 -27.26 31.46 -12.73
C LEU A 189 -28.20 31.89 -13.87
N GLY A 190 -29.17 31.04 -14.25
CA GLY A 190 -30.17 31.33 -15.27
C GLY A 190 -31.17 32.42 -14.86
N ALA A 191 -31.34 32.68 -13.57
CA ALA A 191 -32.14 33.77 -13.02
C ALA A 191 -31.47 35.15 -13.18
N VAL A 192 -30.17 35.20 -13.55
CA VAL A 192 -29.46 36.47 -13.80
C VAL A 192 -29.82 36.99 -15.19
N PRO A 193 -30.33 38.24 -15.34
CA PRO A 193 -30.66 38.80 -16.62
C PRO A 193 -29.46 38.78 -17.59
N GLY A 194 -29.67 38.20 -18.79
CA GLY A 194 -28.65 38.07 -19.85
C GLY A 194 -27.89 36.75 -19.91
N VAL A 195 -28.00 35.83 -18.91
CA VAL A 195 -27.29 34.53 -18.87
C VAL A 195 -28.23 33.34 -19.08
N GLY A 196 -29.56 33.57 -19.04
CA GLY A 196 -30.57 32.51 -18.99
C GLY A 196 -30.55 31.51 -20.15
N MET A 197 -30.26 31.96 -21.38
CA MET A 197 -30.27 31.09 -22.56
C MET A 197 -29.05 30.13 -22.61
N LEU A 198 -27.89 30.59 -22.18
CA LEU A 198 -26.67 29.76 -22.08
C LEU A 198 -26.76 28.77 -20.93
N ALA A 199 -27.37 29.18 -19.80
CA ALA A 199 -27.59 28.32 -18.65
C ALA A 199 -28.59 27.19 -18.95
N GLN A 200 -29.67 27.44 -19.71
CA GLN A 200 -30.62 26.41 -20.13
C GLN A 200 -30.02 25.41 -21.12
N ALA A 201 -29.17 25.85 -22.05
CA ALA A 201 -28.44 24.95 -22.95
C ALA A 201 -27.45 24.07 -22.19
N GLY A 202 -26.76 24.63 -21.21
CA GLY A 202 -25.85 23.88 -20.31
C GLY A 202 -26.57 22.84 -19.44
N ALA A 203 -27.77 23.14 -18.93
CA ALA A 203 -28.59 22.24 -18.15
C ALA A 203 -29.02 20.98 -18.92
N GLY A 204 -29.36 21.13 -20.21
CA GLY A 204 -29.74 20.02 -21.09
C GLY A 204 -28.59 19.04 -21.35
N VAL A 205 -27.37 19.52 -21.52
CA VAL A 205 -26.18 18.71 -21.73
C VAL A 205 -25.77 17.98 -20.43
N LEU A 206 -25.91 18.64 -19.27
CA LEU A 206 -25.60 18.03 -17.96
C LEU A 206 -26.62 16.94 -17.56
N ALA A 207 -27.86 16.99 -18.11
CA ALA A 207 -28.92 16.05 -17.74
C ALA A 207 -28.75 14.63 -18.31
N HIS A 208 -27.97 14.44 -19.38
CA HIS A 208 -28.01 13.19 -20.18
C HIS A 208 -26.99 12.12 -19.79
N ASN A 209 -25.98 12.40 -18.97
CA ASN A 209 -24.82 11.49 -18.79
C ASN A 209 -24.46 11.09 -17.36
N TYR A 210 -25.37 11.19 -16.38
CA TYR A 210 -24.99 10.93 -14.98
C TYR A 210 -25.81 9.82 -14.31
N SER A 211 -25.43 8.57 -14.56
CA SER A 211 -25.72 7.45 -13.65
C SER A 211 -24.41 6.92 -13.07
N GLY A 212 -24.26 6.88 -11.76
CA GLY A 212 -23.07 6.31 -11.12
C GLY A 212 -22.77 6.90 -9.74
N PHE A 213 -21.77 6.33 -9.08
CA PHE A 213 -21.37 6.65 -7.70
C PHE A 213 -20.20 7.64 -7.68
N ASN A 214 -20.23 8.57 -6.71
CA ASN A 214 -19.11 9.43 -6.36
C ASN A 214 -18.58 9.05 -5.00
N VAL A 215 -17.26 8.97 -4.89
CA VAL A 215 -16.59 8.78 -3.61
C VAL A 215 -15.52 9.84 -3.47
N THR A 216 -15.51 10.53 -2.35
CA THR A 216 -14.38 11.36 -1.91
C THR A 216 -13.67 10.61 -0.79
N VAL A 217 -12.39 10.34 -0.98
CA VAL A 217 -11.54 9.69 0.02
C VAL A 217 -10.45 10.66 0.42
N THR A 218 -10.44 11.05 1.70
CA THR A 218 -9.31 11.75 2.31
C THR A 218 -8.52 10.74 3.13
N SER A 219 -7.30 10.46 2.71
CA SER A 219 -6.41 9.50 3.37
C SER A 219 -5.35 10.25 4.17
N TYR A 220 -5.36 10.05 5.49
CA TYR A 220 -4.39 10.62 6.43
C TYR A 220 -3.32 9.58 6.70
N LEU A 221 -2.07 9.95 6.49
CA LEU A 221 -0.90 9.09 6.62
C LEU A 221 -0.18 9.35 7.94
N TYR A 222 0.02 8.30 8.70
CA TYR A 222 0.82 8.29 9.93
C TYR A 222 1.93 7.25 9.83
N ARG A 223 2.98 7.44 10.62
CA ARG A 223 4.08 6.50 10.79
C ARG A 223 4.25 6.12 12.25
N LEU A 224 4.52 4.85 12.53
CA LEU A 224 4.88 4.41 13.87
C LEU A 224 6.24 5.02 14.27
N ASN A 225 6.25 5.74 15.38
CA ASN A 225 7.49 6.28 15.94
C ASN A 225 8.25 5.15 16.65
N TRP A 226 9.16 4.52 15.91
CA TRP A 226 10.07 3.48 16.41
C TRP A 226 11.49 3.96 16.22
N ASN A 227 12.06 4.49 17.28
CA ASN A 227 13.43 4.96 17.35
C ASN A 227 14.15 4.29 18.51
N GLU A 228 15.42 4.58 18.72
CA GLU A 228 16.24 3.99 19.76
C GLU A 228 15.65 4.18 21.17
N GLU A 229 15.06 5.34 21.46
CA GLU A 229 14.41 5.63 22.74
C GLU A 229 13.17 4.72 22.94
N THR A 230 12.30 4.65 21.93
CA THR A 230 11.10 3.80 21.97
C THR A 230 11.48 2.32 22.08
N ALA A 231 12.48 1.86 21.31
CA ALA A 231 12.97 0.48 21.36
C ALA A 231 13.55 0.14 22.74
N ASN A 232 14.42 1.01 23.28
CA ASN A 232 14.99 0.83 24.62
C ASN A 232 13.89 0.82 25.70
N GLY A 233 12.91 1.73 25.60
CA GLY A 233 11.75 1.75 26.49
C GLY A 233 10.99 0.42 26.43
N PHE A 234 10.69 -0.07 25.23
CA PHE A 234 10.00 -1.35 25.05
C PHE A 234 10.75 -2.52 25.66
N TYR A 235 12.05 -2.69 25.36
CA TYR A 235 12.83 -3.83 25.87
C TYR A 235 13.03 -3.77 27.37
N ASN A 236 13.23 -2.62 27.95
CA ASN A 236 13.44 -2.47 29.40
C ASN A 236 12.16 -2.64 30.20
N LEU A 237 11.04 -2.05 29.75
CA LEU A 237 9.80 -1.98 30.53
C LEU A 237 8.86 -3.16 30.29
N TYR A 238 8.83 -3.72 29.07
CA TYR A 238 7.76 -4.64 28.66
C TYR A 238 8.24 -5.99 28.18
N TRP A 239 9.41 -6.05 27.51
CA TRP A 239 9.88 -7.27 26.89
C TRP A 239 10.02 -8.41 27.90
N THR A 240 9.40 -9.56 27.58
CA THR A 240 9.57 -10.81 28.32
C THR A 240 9.21 -12.00 27.42
N VAL A 241 9.97 -13.09 27.54
CA VAL A 241 9.70 -14.37 26.88
C VAL A 241 9.03 -15.38 27.82
N THR A 242 8.92 -15.05 29.09
CA THR A 242 8.20 -15.82 30.11
C THR A 242 7.08 -14.98 30.70
N PRO A 243 5.95 -15.58 31.11
CA PRO A 243 4.82 -14.85 31.67
C PRO A 243 5.23 -13.98 32.86
N ASP A 244 4.90 -12.68 32.78
CA ASP A 244 5.14 -11.68 33.81
C ASP A 244 3.90 -10.79 33.93
N ALA A 245 3.18 -10.87 35.05
CA ALA A 245 1.91 -10.21 35.24
C ALA A 245 2.06 -8.68 35.37
N GLU A 246 3.17 -8.20 35.92
CA GLU A 246 3.44 -6.77 36.07
C GLU A 246 3.76 -6.15 34.71
N LYS A 247 4.69 -6.72 33.94
CA LYS A 247 5.02 -6.29 32.58
C LYS A 247 3.83 -6.34 31.65
N LYS A 248 3.04 -7.43 31.72
CA LYS A 248 1.78 -7.56 30.97
C LYS A 248 0.81 -6.42 31.28
N THR A 249 0.61 -6.13 32.57
CA THR A 249 -0.31 -5.07 33.00
C THR A 249 0.20 -3.70 32.57
N ALA A 250 1.51 -3.44 32.72
CA ALA A 250 2.15 -2.21 32.32
C ALA A 250 2.00 -1.99 30.80
N PHE A 251 2.35 -2.98 29.98
CA PHE A 251 2.20 -2.91 28.50
C PHE A 251 0.76 -2.64 28.08
N ASN A 252 -0.21 -3.36 28.67
CA ASN A 252 -1.62 -3.22 28.28
C ASN A 252 -2.21 -1.85 28.65
N LYS A 253 -1.67 -1.17 29.63
CA LYS A 253 -2.10 0.18 30.06
C LYS A 253 -1.37 1.30 29.32
N ASP A 254 -0.22 1.03 28.70
CA ASP A 254 0.57 2.06 28.05
C ASP A 254 -0.15 2.67 26.85
N LYS A 255 -0.10 3.99 26.76
CA LYS A 255 -0.64 4.81 25.66
C LYS A 255 0.32 5.92 25.23
N GLU A 256 1.49 5.98 25.86
CA GLU A 256 2.41 7.11 25.71
C GLU A 256 3.68 6.76 24.95
N LEU A 257 4.26 5.57 25.17
CA LEU A 257 5.54 5.19 24.56
C LEU A 257 5.42 5.01 23.05
N PHE A 258 4.34 4.37 22.60
CA PHE A 258 4.17 4.00 21.20
C PHE A 258 3.30 5.02 20.45
N THR A 259 3.91 6.09 19.99
CA THR A 259 3.23 7.20 19.31
C THR A 259 3.18 7.00 17.80
N LEU A 260 2.26 7.72 17.17
CA LEU A 260 2.16 7.81 15.71
C LEU A 260 2.46 9.24 15.27
N GLU A 261 3.37 9.39 14.33
CA GLU A 261 3.73 10.66 13.72
C GLU A 261 2.85 10.93 12.50
N TYR A 262 2.15 12.06 12.48
CA TYR A 262 1.42 12.50 11.30
C TYR A 262 2.39 12.93 10.20
N ILE A 263 2.24 12.35 9.01
CA ILE A 263 3.08 12.67 7.85
C ILE A 263 2.36 13.67 6.94
N GLY A 264 1.07 13.44 6.68
CA GLY A 264 0.26 14.29 5.82
C GLY A 264 -1.00 13.60 5.35
N HIS A 265 -1.70 14.20 4.40
CA HIS A 265 -2.92 13.62 3.83
C HIS A 265 -3.01 13.90 2.33
N TYR A 266 -3.93 13.20 1.67
CA TYR A 266 -4.31 13.46 0.29
C TYR A 266 -5.79 13.14 0.07
N THR A 267 -6.49 14.04 -0.64
CA THR A 267 -7.91 13.86 -0.99
C THR A 267 -8.05 13.48 -2.46
N VAL A 268 -8.79 12.41 -2.69
CA VAL A 268 -9.13 11.92 -4.04
C VAL A 268 -10.63 11.98 -4.24
N HIS A 269 -11.04 12.57 -5.35
CA HIS A 269 -12.40 12.46 -5.86
C HIS A 269 -12.40 11.39 -6.95
N SER A 270 -13.20 10.34 -6.78
CA SER A 270 -13.34 9.27 -7.75
C SER A 270 -14.79 9.20 -8.22
N GLU A 271 -14.94 9.15 -9.52
CA GLU A 271 -16.23 9.01 -10.18
C GLU A 271 -16.25 7.71 -10.98
N ASN A 272 -17.37 6.97 -10.93
CA ASN A 272 -17.51 5.78 -11.75
C ASN A 272 -18.25 6.13 -13.05
N ALA A 273 -17.63 5.86 -14.20
CA ALA A 273 -18.33 5.63 -15.43
C ALA A 273 -18.87 4.19 -15.40
N ASN A 274 -20.08 3.96 -15.92
CA ASN A 274 -20.75 2.66 -15.95
C ASN A 274 -19.80 1.53 -16.33
N LEU A 275 -19.73 0.50 -15.45
CA LEU A 275 -19.06 -0.75 -15.74
C LEU A 275 -20.01 -1.64 -16.53
N LYS A 276 -19.75 -1.81 -17.82
CA LYS A 276 -20.37 -2.92 -18.57
C LYS A 276 -19.90 -4.23 -17.94
N GLY A 277 -20.85 -5.09 -17.56
CA GLY A 277 -20.55 -6.44 -17.05
C GLY A 277 -20.46 -6.58 -15.52
N VAL A 278 -20.37 -5.49 -14.74
CA VAL A 278 -20.46 -5.54 -13.26
C VAL A 278 -21.78 -4.90 -12.87
N ASN A 279 -22.81 -5.73 -12.71
CA ASN A 279 -24.19 -5.26 -12.50
C ASN A 279 -24.55 -5.07 -11.03
N ASP A 280 -23.73 -5.58 -10.09
CA ASP A 280 -24.05 -5.45 -8.68
C ASP A 280 -23.44 -4.16 -8.08
N ARG A 281 -24.26 -3.50 -7.26
CA ARG A 281 -23.95 -2.24 -6.61
C ARG A 281 -22.74 -2.33 -5.69
N GLU A 282 -22.59 -3.43 -4.96
CA GLU A 282 -21.50 -3.63 -4.02
C GLU A 282 -20.14 -3.64 -4.74
N SER A 283 -20.05 -4.36 -5.85
CA SER A 283 -18.82 -4.41 -6.68
C SER A 283 -18.47 -3.04 -7.28
N GLN A 284 -19.46 -2.26 -7.68
CA GLN A 284 -19.25 -0.90 -8.18
C GLN A 284 -18.71 0.02 -7.08
N VAL A 285 -19.34 0.04 -5.90
CA VAL A 285 -18.88 0.84 -4.75
C VAL A 285 -17.46 0.39 -4.35
N ARG A 286 -17.20 -0.92 -4.26
CA ARG A 286 -15.88 -1.46 -3.94
C ARG A 286 -14.82 -1.03 -4.96
N LYS A 287 -15.13 -1.08 -6.26
CA LYS A 287 -14.21 -0.62 -7.31
C LYS A 287 -13.84 0.84 -7.14
N VAL A 288 -14.81 1.71 -6.96
CA VAL A 288 -14.58 3.15 -6.82
C VAL A 288 -13.77 3.46 -5.56
N CYS A 289 -14.12 2.85 -4.43
CA CYS A 289 -13.41 3.03 -3.17
C CYS A 289 -11.96 2.50 -3.25
N THR A 290 -11.77 1.29 -3.79
CA THR A 290 -10.42 0.71 -3.92
C THR A 290 -9.54 1.59 -4.81
N ARG A 291 -10.01 2.01 -5.96
CA ARG A 291 -9.27 2.89 -6.87
C ARG A 291 -8.96 4.27 -6.27
N ALA A 292 -9.89 4.83 -5.49
CA ALA A 292 -9.66 6.09 -4.80
C ALA A 292 -8.57 5.95 -3.72
N ILE A 293 -8.60 4.89 -2.94
CA ILE A 293 -7.57 4.60 -1.92
C ILE A 293 -6.21 4.34 -2.59
N ASP A 294 -6.15 3.51 -3.63
CA ASP A 294 -4.92 3.24 -4.38
C ASP A 294 -4.32 4.54 -4.95
N LYS A 295 -5.16 5.41 -5.52
CA LYS A 295 -4.72 6.71 -6.02
C LYS A 295 -4.24 7.64 -4.90
N ALA A 296 -4.90 7.63 -3.74
CA ALA A 296 -4.45 8.40 -2.58
C ALA A 296 -3.07 7.91 -2.11
N ILE A 297 -2.87 6.58 -2.01
CA ILE A 297 -1.58 5.98 -1.67
C ILE A 297 -0.49 6.40 -2.68
N ALA A 298 -0.77 6.32 -3.98
CA ALA A 298 0.18 6.72 -5.02
C ALA A 298 0.57 8.21 -4.91
N LYS A 299 -0.41 9.09 -4.68
CA LYS A 299 -0.18 10.53 -4.49
C LYS A 299 0.60 10.84 -3.21
N LEU A 300 0.26 10.17 -2.10
CA LEU A 300 1.02 10.27 -0.84
C LEU A 300 2.47 9.81 -1.01
N GLN A 301 2.73 8.75 -1.80
CA GLN A 301 4.09 8.30 -2.10
C GLN A 301 4.89 9.30 -2.93
N LYS A 302 4.22 10.00 -3.87
CA LYS A 302 4.86 11.08 -4.63
C LYS A 302 5.16 12.29 -3.76
N GLN A 303 4.27 12.63 -2.84
CA GLN A 303 4.40 13.82 -1.99
C GLN A 303 5.36 13.61 -0.82
N TYR A 304 5.42 12.39 -0.24
CA TYR A 304 6.18 12.10 0.97
C TYR A 304 7.25 11.03 0.70
N PRO A 305 8.54 11.42 0.51
CA PRO A 305 9.64 10.51 0.17
C PRO A 305 9.82 9.34 1.15
N GLN A 306 9.55 9.56 2.45
CA GLN A 306 9.63 8.52 3.49
C GLN A 306 8.58 7.39 3.30
N PHE A 307 7.46 7.66 2.65
CA PHE A 307 6.42 6.67 2.33
C PHE A 307 6.65 6.00 0.97
N ARG A 308 7.61 6.47 0.20
CA ARG A 308 7.91 5.96 -1.14
C ARG A 308 8.51 4.57 -1.07
N VAL A 309 7.85 3.60 -1.67
CA VAL A 309 8.33 2.22 -1.75
C VAL A 309 9.26 2.02 -2.96
N ARG A 310 10.08 0.98 -2.89
CA ARG A 310 10.86 0.46 -4.01
C ARG A 310 10.15 -0.77 -4.55
N THR A 311 10.34 -1.04 -5.83
CA THR A 311 9.89 -2.29 -6.46
C THR A 311 11.03 -2.90 -7.25
N GLN A 312 10.91 -4.19 -7.57
CA GLN A 312 11.93 -4.91 -8.33
C GLN A 312 11.65 -4.86 -9.83
N LEU A 313 12.69 -4.81 -10.66
CA LEU A 313 12.56 -5.13 -12.07
C LEU A 313 12.29 -6.61 -12.23
N SER A 314 11.28 -6.94 -13.03
CA SER A 314 10.94 -8.34 -13.34
C SER A 314 11.91 -8.93 -14.37
N THR A 315 12.27 -8.14 -15.39
CA THR A 315 13.23 -8.52 -16.45
C THR A 315 14.08 -7.32 -16.84
N VAL A 316 15.24 -7.56 -17.45
CA VAL A 316 16.14 -6.52 -17.96
C VAL A 316 16.17 -6.44 -19.49
N SER A 317 15.62 -7.44 -20.20
CA SER A 317 15.50 -7.44 -21.66
C SER A 317 14.24 -8.23 -22.09
N PRO A 318 13.11 -7.58 -22.37
CA PRO A 318 12.84 -6.14 -22.18
C PRO A 318 12.90 -5.71 -20.71
N ILE A 319 13.10 -4.43 -20.45
CA ILE A 319 13.09 -3.89 -19.07
C ILE A 319 11.63 -3.82 -18.62
N THR A 320 11.22 -4.62 -17.61
CA THR A 320 9.84 -4.63 -17.12
C THR A 320 9.74 -4.58 -15.60
N ALA A 321 8.62 -4.06 -15.09
CA ALA A 321 8.27 -4.13 -13.67
C ALA A 321 6.75 -4.27 -13.51
N LYS A 322 6.32 -4.93 -12.41
CA LYS A 322 4.90 -5.11 -12.05
C LYS A 322 4.34 -3.89 -11.32
N ILE A 323 4.45 -2.73 -11.95
CA ILE A 323 3.82 -1.47 -11.54
C ILE A 323 3.09 -0.87 -12.74
N GLY A 324 2.08 -0.05 -12.50
CA GLY A 324 1.27 0.48 -13.59
C GLY A 324 0.41 1.68 -13.20
N LEU A 325 -0.77 1.77 -13.77
CA LEU A 325 -1.70 2.88 -13.53
C LEU A 325 -2.17 2.97 -12.07
N ARG A 326 -2.18 1.85 -11.33
CA ARG A 326 -2.47 1.80 -9.90
C ARG A 326 -1.47 2.62 -9.08
N GLU A 327 -0.20 2.60 -9.49
CA GLU A 327 0.88 3.36 -8.87
C GLU A 327 1.02 4.77 -9.46
N ASP A 328 0.05 5.23 -10.24
CA ASP A 328 0.06 6.53 -10.94
C ASP A 328 1.27 6.67 -11.89
N VAL A 329 1.70 5.54 -12.49
CA VAL A 329 2.74 5.52 -13.53
C VAL A 329 2.21 6.23 -14.78
N THR A 330 3.04 7.11 -15.33
CA THR A 330 2.73 7.85 -16.56
C THR A 330 3.92 7.78 -17.52
N GLU A 331 3.73 8.09 -18.79
CA GLU A 331 4.82 8.20 -19.79
C GLU A 331 5.91 9.22 -19.38
N ASN A 332 5.56 10.14 -18.49
CA ASN A 332 6.46 11.15 -17.97
C ASN A 332 7.15 10.77 -16.65
N SER A 333 6.80 9.62 -16.04
CA SER A 333 7.46 9.14 -14.84
C SER A 333 8.92 8.78 -15.13
N LEU A 334 9.80 9.02 -14.15
CA LEU A 334 11.22 8.61 -14.21
C LEU A 334 11.52 7.74 -13.02
N TYR A 335 12.34 6.71 -13.23
CA TYR A 335 12.75 5.78 -12.18
C TYR A 335 14.27 5.66 -12.13
N GLU A 336 14.83 5.71 -10.94
CA GLU A 336 16.21 5.32 -10.70
C GLU A 336 16.31 3.82 -10.46
N VAL A 337 17.36 3.21 -11.00
CA VAL A 337 17.74 1.81 -10.74
C VAL A 337 18.78 1.82 -9.63
N LEU A 338 18.52 1.07 -8.56
CA LEU A 338 19.25 1.14 -7.30
C LEU A 338 19.92 -0.19 -6.98
N VAL A 339 21.23 -0.17 -6.82
CA VAL A 339 22.01 -1.30 -6.29
C VAL A 339 22.23 -1.09 -4.80
N VAL A 340 22.00 -2.14 -4.03
CA VAL A 340 22.26 -2.17 -2.61
C VAL A 340 23.77 -2.17 -2.37
N GLN A 341 24.24 -1.35 -1.47
CA GLN A 341 25.62 -1.30 -1.01
C GLN A 341 25.67 -1.21 0.50
N GLU A 342 26.65 -1.84 1.11
CA GLU A 342 26.99 -1.61 2.50
C GLU A 342 28.03 -0.50 2.62
N LYS A 343 27.76 0.49 3.43
CA LYS A 343 28.70 1.56 3.76
C LYS A 343 28.63 1.82 5.26
N ASP A 344 29.77 1.69 5.93
CA ASP A 344 29.92 1.92 7.37
C ASP A 344 28.93 1.06 8.22
N GLY A 345 28.73 -0.22 7.84
CA GLY A 345 27.81 -1.14 8.49
C GLY A 345 26.32 -0.82 8.28
N ARG A 346 26.00 0.07 7.32
CA ARG A 346 24.63 0.45 6.98
C ARG A 346 24.31 0.13 5.52
N THR A 347 23.12 -0.40 5.29
CA THR A 347 22.60 -0.60 3.94
C THR A 347 22.32 0.74 3.27
N THR A 348 22.98 0.98 2.14
CA THR A 348 22.80 2.17 1.32
C THR A 348 22.40 1.78 -0.10
N TYR A 349 21.89 2.74 -0.87
CA TYR A 349 21.42 2.50 -2.24
C TYR A 349 22.16 3.43 -3.20
N LYS A 350 22.81 2.85 -4.22
CA LYS A 350 23.49 3.59 -5.28
C LYS A 350 22.70 3.55 -6.57
N ARG A 351 22.38 4.70 -7.13
CA ARG A 351 21.79 4.79 -8.46
C ARG A 351 22.82 4.37 -9.52
N VAL A 352 22.47 3.41 -10.37
CA VAL A 352 23.31 2.90 -11.46
C VAL A 352 22.71 3.16 -12.84
N ALA A 353 21.40 3.38 -12.92
CA ALA A 353 20.70 3.70 -14.16
C ALA A 353 19.47 4.58 -13.89
N THR A 354 18.95 5.15 -14.97
CA THR A 354 17.64 5.81 -15.01
C THR A 354 16.85 5.21 -16.16
N ILE A 355 15.56 4.89 -15.89
CA ILE A 355 14.62 4.33 -16.84
C ILE A 355 13.33 5.13 -16.85
N ARG A 356 12.56 5.05 -17.94
CA ARG A 356 11.22 5.63 -18.03
C ARG A 356 10.25 4.66 -18.71
N PRO A 357 8.95 4.73 -18.42
CA PRO A 357 7.95 3.90 -19.09
C PRO A 357 7.93 4.19 -20.59
N LYS A 358 7.85 3.11 -21.38
CA LYS A 358 7.62 3.23 -22.83
C LYS A 358 6.20 3.71 -23.11
N LYS A 359 6.07 4.48 -24.17
CA LYS A 359 4.76 4.92 -24.66
C LYS A 359 3.88 3.72 -25.01
N ASN A 360 2.60 3.76 -24.61
CA ASN A 360 1.61 2.70 -24.82
C ASN A 360 1.98 1.32 -24.23
N ALA A 361 2.92 1.24 -23.29
CA ALA A 361 3.36 0.00 -22.65
C ALA A 361 3.22 0.05 -21.11
N ILE A 362 2.35 0.90 -20.61
CA ILE A 362 2.03 0.99 -19.19
C ILE A 362 0.92 -0.01 -18.88
N TRP A 363 1.17 -0.88 -17.90
CA TRP A 363 0.20 -1.86 -17.46
C TRP A 363 -0.98 -1.20 -16.72
N ASP A 364 -2.20 -1.55 -17.13
CA ASP A 364 -3.38 -1.17 -16.36
C ASP A 364 -3.66 -2.22 -15.28
N ASN A 365 -3.01 -2.07 -14.15
CA ASN A 365 -3.18 -2.92 -12.97
C ASN A 365 -4.20 -2.36 -11.96
N ARG A 366 -5.05 -1.43 -12.38
CA ARG A 366 -6.10 -0.88 -11.51
C ARG A 366 -7.11 -1.98 -11.13
N TYR A 367 -7.66 -1.90 -9.95
CA TYR A 367 -8.63 -2.87 -9.46
C TYR A 367 -9.81 -3.05 -10.44
N LEU A 368 -10.07 -4.27 -10.87
CA LEU A 368 -11.09 -4.64 -11.87
C LEU A 368 -10.93 -3.92 -13.22
N ALA A 369 -9.72 -3.61 -13.65
CA ALA A 369 -9.46 -3.02 -14.97
C ALA A 369 -9.73 -4.02 -16.10
N GLU A 370 -9.51 -5.31 -15.86
CA GLU A 370 -9.72 -6.41 -16.80
C GLU A 370 -11.17 -6.54 -17.31
N PHE A 371 -12.11 -5.91 -16.64
CA PHE A 371 -13.52 -5.86 -17.04
C PHE A 371 -13.89 -4.58 -17.81
N GLU A 372 -12.92 -3.73 -18.15
CA GLU A 372 -13.13 -2.51 -18.95
C GLU A 372 -12.99 -2.82 -20.44
N ASP A 373 -13.79 -2.16 -21.27
CA ASP A 373 -13.84 -2.41 -22.73
C ASP A 373 -12.49 -2.11 -23.44
N ASP A 374 -11.70 -1.19 -22.86
CA ASP A 374 -10.41 -0.74 -23.40
C ASP A 374 -9.20 -1.41 -22.75
N TYR A 375 -9.43 -2.43 -21.91
CA TYR A 375 -8.34 -3.15 -21.24
C TYR A 375 -7.49 -3.95 -22.23
N ASN A 376 -6.18 -3.73 -22.16
CA ASN A 376 -5.21 -4.46 -23.01
C ASN A 376 -4.67 -5.70 -22.30
N HIS A 377 -5.24 -6.87 -22.59
CA HIS A 377 -4.83 -8.15 -22.02
C HIS A 377 -3.40 -8.58 -22.39
N SER A 378 -2.75 -7.94 -23.36
CA SER A 378 -1.37 -8.28 -23.77
C SER A 378 -0.31 -7.65 -22.87
N ILE A 379 -0.67 -6.67 -22.03
CA ILE A 379 0.24 -5.94 -21.15
C ILE A 379 0.00 -6.40 -19.70
N SER A 380 0.91 -7.21 -19.15
CA SER A 380 0.87 -7.71 -17.76
C SER A 380 1.95 -7.13 -16.85
N SER A 381 2.77 -6.22 -17.38
CA SER A 381 3.79 -5.44 -16.69
C SER A 381 4.11 -4.18 -17.50
N THR A 382 4.53 -3.11 -16.84
CA THR A 382 4.98 -1.90 -17.54
C THR A 382 6.36 -2.14 -18.14
N GLU A 383 6.52 -1.83 -19.43
CA GLU A 383 7.80 -1.87 -20.12
C GLU A 383 8.49 -0.49 -20.02
N PHE A 384 9.79 -0.51 -19.80
CA PHE A 384 10.63 0.67 -19.66
C PHE A 384 11.68 0.75 -20.75
N GLU A 385 12.15 1.96 -21.01
CA GLU A 385 13.34 2.21 -21.81
C GLU A 385 14.46 2.80 -20.93
N LEU A 386 15.69 2.44 -21.26
CA LEU A 386 16.88 2.96 -20.59
C LEU A 386 17.12 4.41 -21.02
N VAL A 387 17.18 5.32 -20.04
CA VAL A 387 17.52 6.72 -20.26
C VAL A 387 19.03 6.95 -20.09
N SER A 388 19.62 6.34 -19.05
CA SER A 388 21.07 6.46 -18.78
C SER A 388 21.56 5.33 -17.88
N GLY A 389 22.87 5.06 -17.92
CA GLY A 389 23.50 4.05 -17.07
C GLY A 389 23.39 2.63 -17.61
N SER A 390 23.48 1.64 -16.74
CA SER A 390 23.33 0.21 -17.08
C SER A 390 22.61 -0.53 -15.96
N ILE A 391 21.82 -1.55 -16.35
CA ILE A 391 21.08 -2.39 -15.41
C ILE A 391 21.89 -3.67 -15.21
N PRO A 392 22.32 -3.98 -13.97
CA PRO A 392 23.27 -5.07 -13.73
C PRO A 392 22.63 -6.48 -13.76
N TYR A 393 21.38 -6.64 -13.27
CA TYR A 393 20.71 -7.93 -13.14
C TYR A 393 19.19 -7.76 -12.94
N GLU A 394 18.44 -8.83 -13.10
CA GLU A 394 17.01 -8.93 -12.79
C GLU A 394 16.77 -8.88 -11.27
N GLY A 395 15.63 -8.34 -10.85
CA GLY A 395 15.34 -8.16 -9.42
C GLY A 395 15.99 -6.92 -8.80
N VAL A 396 16.80 -6.14 -9.54
CA VAL A 396 17.33 -4.86 -9.06
C VAL A 396 16.20 -3.89 -8.73
N LEU A 397 16.38 -3.11 -7.67
CA LEU A 397 15.35 -2.22 -7.18
C LEU A 397 15.21 -0.97 -8.05
N ILE A 398 13.97 -0.53 -8.23
CA ILE A 398 13.65 0.75 -8.84
C ILE A 398 12.82 1.62 -7.89
N ARG A 399 12.95 2.94 -8.03
CA ARG A 399 12.19 3.93 -7.29
C ARG A 399 11.88 5.13 -8.18
N GLU A 400 10.64 5.64 -8.11
CA GLU A 400 10.27 6.85 -8.84
C GLU A 400 11.08 8.06 -8.32
N ILE A 401 11.55 8.90 -9.26
CA ILE A 401 12.32 10.12 -8.97
C ILE A 401 11.37 11.31 -9.04
N ASP A 402 11.54 12.27 -8.13
CA ASP A 402 10.89 13.58 -8.26
C ASP A 402 11.45 14.33 -9.46
N LYS A 403 10.56 15.07 -10.17
CA LYS A 403 10.95 15.97 -11.25
C LYS A 403 11.46 17.28 -10.70
#